data_329273d1291759f93aeec0fa5c3dc281
#
_entry.id   329273d1291759f93aeec0fa5c3dc281
#
_cell.length_a   1.000
_cell.length_b   1.000
_cell.length_c   1.000
_cell.angle_alpha   90.00
_cell.angle_beta   90.00
_cell.angle_gamma   90.00
#
_symmetry.space_group_name_H-M   'P 1'
#
loop_
_entity.id
_entity.type
_entity.pdbx_description
1 polymer ?
#
loop_
_entity_poly.entity_id
_entity_poly.type
_entity_poly.pdbx_seq_one_letter_code
_entity_poly.pdbx_strand_id
1 'polypeptide(L)'
;VFDKGASGAGASHAAAGMLAACSEAEPGEEALVALGRASQARWPAFAIELEQASGVDLGLRPEGTLVVALTADDQARLNHQLVFQQKLGLPLQWISATETRRREPHLAGKLAGAVFSPEDTQVDNRKLAAGLRVAAEAAGAIIREHQPVKTISSSAGRVDGIVLADGTKIAADVVVLAAGAWSRTIEGLATEFRPPVRPIKGQMLALRMDPAAPLLTHVVWAPGAYLVPRLDGRLLVGATVEEKGYDTSLTAGGILTLLEAAWRVVPAVEELPIDEMWVGHRPGSRDDAPILGAGLIDGLIYATGHHRNGILLTPITADAIAQLVLDGAADPAIRPFSIERFGSLRAAAE
;
A
#
# COMPACT_ATOMS: atom_id res chain seq x y z
N VAL A 1 -8.09 -4.41 -19.30
CA VAL A 1 -7.57 -3.41 -18.34
C VAL A 1 -7.04 -2.22 -19.12
N PHE A 2 -7.34 -1.00 -18.67
CA PHE A 2 -6.82 0.24 -19.25
C PHE A 2 -6.02 0.99 -18.19
N ASP A 3 -4.81 1.41 -18.53
CA ASP A 3 -3.97 2.24 -17.68
C ASP A 3 -3.53 3.50 -18.45
N LYS A 4 -3.45 4.63 -17.75
CA LYS A 4 -2.98 5.89 -18.33
C LYS A 4 -1.47 5.92 -18.60
N GLY A 5 -0.72 5.04 -17.91
CA GLY A 5 0.72 4.88 -18.04
C GLY A 5 1.09 3.42 -18.21
N ALA A 6 2.28 3.05 -17.77
CA ALA A 6 2.67 1.66 -17.65
C ALA A 6 2.00 1.02 -16.42
N SER A 7 1.61 -0.25 -16.57
CA SER A 7 0.94 -1.00 -15.52
C SER A 7 1.82 -1.11 -14.27
N GLY A 8 1.23 -0.77 -13.12
CA GLY A 8 1.94 -0.78 -11.85
C GLY A 8 2.86 0.41 -11.59
N ALA A 9 3.03 1.35 -12.53
CA ALA A 9 3.96 2.50 -12.40
C ALA A 9 3.50 3.58 -11.40
N GLY A 10 2.29 3.50 -10.87
CA GLY A 10 1.75 4.45 -9.90
C GLY A 10 2.18 4.19 -8.46
N ALA A 11 1.21 4.19 -7.53
CA ALA A 11 1.44 3.93 -6.11
C ALA A 11 2.07 2.55 -5.85
N SER A 12 1.77 1.55 -6.68
CA SER A 12 2.36 0.20 -6.58
C SER A 12 3.87 0.21 -6.78
N HIS A 13 4.38 0.98 -7.76
CA HIS A 13 5.82 1.14 -7.97
C HIS A 13 6.49 1.90 -6.81
N ALA A 14 5.81 2.94 -6.32
CA ALA A 14 6.37 3.82 -5.31
C ALA A 14 6.35 3.22 -3.89
N ALA A 15 5.54 2.20 -3.64
CA ALA A 15 5.40 1.57 -2.33
C ALA A 15 6.71 0.92 -1.85
N ALA A 16 6.79 0.68 -0.53
CA ALA A 16 7.90 -0.06 0.06
C ALA A 16 7.61 -1.56 0.23
N GLY A 17 6.45 -2.04 -0.17
CA GLY A 17 6.12 -3.47 -0.15
C GLY A 17 5.98 -4.11 1.22
N MET A 18 5.76 -3.32 2.27
CA MET A 18 5.54 -3.83 3.62
C MET A 18 4.16 -4.49 3.73
N LEU A 19 4.10 -5.62 4.43
CA LEU A 19 2.89 -6.38 4.76
C LEU A 19 2.68 -6.28 6.27
N ALA A 20 2.31 -5.09 6.74
CA ALA A 20 2.42 -4.65 8.13
C ALA A 20 1.04 -4.55 8.80
N ALA A 21 0.25 -5.64 8.77
CA ALA A 21 -1.09 -5.67 9.37
C ALA A 21 -1.09 -5.49 10.90
N CYS A 22 0.03 -5.75 11.55
CA CYS A 22 0.13 -5.70 13.01
C CYS A 22 0.74 -4.40 13.51
N SER A 23 1.91 -4.02 13.01
CA SER A 23 2.64 -2.84 13.49
C SER A 23 1.97 -1.51 13.11
N GLU A 24 1.20 -1.48 12.03
CA GLU A 24 0.42 -0.32 11.60
C GLU A 24 -0.99 -0.22 12.22
N ALA A 25 -1.37 -1.17 13.09
CA ALA A 25 -2.69 -1.15 13.71
C ALA A 25 -2.85 0.04 14.68
N GLU A 26 -3.85 0.88 14.42
CA GLU A 26 -4.17 2.08 15.21
C GLU A 26 -5.60 2.03 15.79
N PRO A 27 -5.86 2.72 16.91
CA PRO A 27 -7.21 2.85 17.45
C PRO A 27 -8.20 3.45 16.43
N GLY A 28 -9.37 2.83 16.31
CA GLY A 28 -10.42 3.24 15.36
C GLY A 28 -10.31 2.59 13.99
N GLU A 29 -9.25 1.80 13.73
CA GLU A 29 -9.06 1.06 12.48
C GLU A 29 -9.34 -0.45 12.62
N GLU A 30 -10.12 -0.90 13.62
CA GLU A 30 -10.31 -2.32 13.94
C GLU A 30 -10.80 -3.16 12.74
N ALA A 31 -11.71 -2.59 11.92
CA ALA A 31 -12.18 -3.25 10.70
C ALA A 31 -11.06 -3.39 9.65
N LEU A 32 -10.20 -2.36 9.52
CA LEU A 32 -9.05 -2.39 8.61
C LEU A 32 -7.98 -3.36 9.10
N VAL A 33 -7.74 -3.44 10.39
CA VAL A 33 -6.85 -4.44 11.00
C VAL A 33 -7.36 -5.85 10.70
N ALA A 34 -8.67 -6.12 10.87
CA ALA A 34 -9.26 -7.41 10.55
C ALA A 34 -9.09 -7.78 9.07
N LEU A 35 -9.34 -6.82 8.14
CA LEU A 35 -9.13 -7.01 6.71
C LEU A 35 -7.64 -7.25 6.39
N GLY A 36 -6.74 -6.48 6.99
CA GLY A 36 -5.30 -6.61 6.83
C GLY A 36 -4.79 -7.98 7.28
N ARG A 37 -5.23 -8.45 8.44
CA ARG A 37 -4.91 -9.78 8.96
C ARG A 37 -5.43 -10.91 8.06
N ALA A 38 -6.67 -10.77 7.58
CA ALA A 38 -7.25 -11.73 6.63
C ALA A 38 -6.49 -11.78 5.30
N SER A 39 -5.99 -10.63 4.83
CA SER A 39 -5.13 -10.56 3.66
C SER A 39 -3.74 -11.15 3.92
N GLN A 40 -3.12 -10.80 5.04
CA GLN A 40 -1.80 -11.28 5.44
C GLN A 40 -1.76 -12.81 5.50
N ALA A 41 -2.82 -13.44 6.02
CA ALA A 41 -2.93 -14.89 6.06
C ALA A 41 -2.96 -15.56 4.66
N ARG A 42 -3.38 -14.83 3.62
CA ARG A 42 -3.41 -15.32 2.23
C ARG A 42 -2.06 -15.20 1.52
N TRP A 43 -1.19 -14.29 1.98
CA TRP A 43 0.04 -13.96 1.27
C TRP A 43 0.95 -15.14 0.95
N PRO A 44 1.19 -16.13 1.84
CA PRO A 44 2.08 -17.24 1.51
C PRO A 44 1.58 -18.08 0.32
N ALA A 45 0.30 -18.43 0.29
CA ALA A 45 -0.29 -19.18 -0.82
C ALA A 45 -0.35 -18.33 -2.10
N PHE A 46 -0.80 -17.08 -1.98
CA PHE A 46 -0.88 -16.15 -3.11
C PHE A 46 0.48 -15.91 -3.77
N ALA A 47 1.55 -15.77 -2.99
CA ALA A 47 2.90 -15.60 -3.54
C ALA A 47 3.34 -16.82 -4.35
N ILE A 48 3.14 -18.04 -3.81
CA ILE A 48 3.48 -19.29 -4.50
C ILE A 48 2.71 -19.41 -5.81
N GLU A 49 1.40 -19.17 -5.80
CA GLU A 49 0.56 -19.24 -6.99
C GLU A 49 1.00 -18.21 -8.04
N LEU A 50 1.27 -16.99 -7.64
CA LEU A 50 1.70 -15.92 -8.55
C LEU A 50 3.09 -16.19 -9.13
N GLU A 51 4.03 -16.67 -8.32
CA GLU A 51 5.37 -17.07 -8.79
C GLU A 51 5.30 -18.21 -9.81
N GLN A 52 4.44 -19.20 -9.58
CA GLN A 52 4.21 -20.28 -10.53
C GLN A 52 3.58 -19.80 -11.84
N ALA A 53 2.59 -18.90 -11.74
CA ALA A 53 1.88 -18.37 -12.90
C ALA A 53 2.72 -17.40 -13.75
N SER A 54 3.62 -16.65 -13.11
CA SER A 54 4.39 -15.57 -13.76
C SER A 54 5.85 -15.92 -14.04
N GLY A 55 6.43 -16.88 -13.31
CA GLY A 55 7.86 -17.14 -13.32
C GLY A 55 8.70 -16.05 -12.61
N VAL A 56 8.07 -15.11 -11.91
CA VAL A 56 8.73 -13.99 -11.21
C VAL A 56 8.85 -14.31 -9.73
N ASP A 57 10.07 -14.38 -9.19
CA ASP A 57 10.32 -14.42 -7.74
C ASP A 57 9.92 -13.10 -7.11
N LEU A 58 8.90 -13.10 -6.25
CA LEU A 58 8.36 -11.91 -5.62
C LEU A 58 9.22 -11.36 -4.48
N GLY A 59 10.20 -12.13 -4.02
CA GLY A 59 11.04 -11.74 -2.90
C GLY A 59 10.25 -11.57 -1.60
N LEU A 60 9.28 -12.44 -1.33
CA LEU A 60 8.56 -12.47 -0.06
C LEU A 60 9.52 -12.85 1.07
N ARG A 61 9.57 -12.03 2.13
CA ARG A 61 10.55 -12.15 3.20
C ARG A 61 9.87 -12.20 4.57
N PRO A 62 10.10 -13.25 5.37
CA PRO A 62 9.38 -13.53 6.61
C PRO A 62 10.10 -13.05 7.88
N GLU A 63 11.14 -12.24 7.80
CA GLU A 63 12.00 -11.92 8.94
C GLU A 63 11.29 -11.11 10.03
N GLY A 64 10.16 -10.50 9.72
CA GLY A 64 9.42 -9.65 10.66
C GLY A 64 9.82 -8.17 10.58
N THR A 65 9.21 -7.39 11.46
CA THR A 65 9.39 -5.93 11.51
C THR A 65 9.79 -5.49 12.93
N LEU A 66 10.73 -4.55 13.00
CA LEU A 66 11.15 -3.88 14.21
C LEU A 66 10.68 -2.42 14.21
N VAL A 67 9.88 -2.01 15.19
CA VAL A 67 9.52 -0.61 15.41
C VAL A 67 10.40 -0.07 16.52
N VAL A 68 11.43 0.70 16.18
CA VAL A 68 12.52 1.09 17.07
C VAL A 68 12.19 2.36 17.86
N ALA A 69 12.46 2.33 19.17
CA ALA A 69 12.46 3.49 20.04
C ALA A 69 13.90 4.00 20.23
N LEU A 70 14.19 5.23 19.81
CA LEU A 70 15.49 5.88 20.01
C LEU A 70 15.56 6.58 21.36
N THR A 71 14.45 7.06 21.87
CA THR A 71 14.34 7.85 23.11
C THR A 71 13.35 7.21 24.10
N ALA A 72 13.36 7.70 25.33
CA ALA A 72 12.36 7.30 26.34
C ALA A 72 10.93 7.71 25.93
N ASP A 73 10.77 8.85 25.25
CA ASP A 73 9.46 9.28 24.75
C ASP A 73 8.95 8.37 23.63
N ASP A 74 9.82 7.92 22.73
CA ASP A 74 9.47 6.91 21.73
C ASP A 74 9.03 5.61 22.40
N GLN A 75 9.76 5.16 23.42
CA GLN A 75 9.41 3.98 24.19
C GLN A 75 8.02 4.11 24.84
N ALA A 76 7.74 5.24 25.48
CA ALA A 76 6.46 5.48 26.11
C ALA A 76 5.31 5.41 25.08
N ARG A 77 5.49 6.05 23.92
CA ARG A 77 4.52 6.04 22.81
C ARG A 77 4.31 4.62 22.29
N LEU A 78 5.38 3.88 22.00
CA LEU A 78 5.30 2.52 21.49
C LEU A 78 4.67 1.55 22.49
N ASN A 79 4.97 1.69 23.79
CA ASN A 79 4.32 0.89 24.81
C ASN A 79 2.81 1.15 24.89
N HIS A 80 2.37 2.39 24.74
CA HIS A 80 0.95 2.71 24.70
C HIS A 80 0.25 2.05 23.49
N GLN A 81 0.86 2.15 22.31
CA GLN A 81 0.36 1.50 21.09
C GLN A 81 0.35 -0.02 21.21
N LEU A 82 1.41 -0.62 21.77
CA LEU A 82 1.53 -2.06 21.99
C LEU A 82 0.41 -2.61 22.87
N VAL A 83 0.02 -1.88 23.93
CA VAL A 83 -1.12 -2.29 24.79
C VAL A 83 -2.43 -2.38 23.99
N PHE A 84 -2.66 -1.45 23.08
CA PHE A 84 -3.82 -1.49 22.18
C PHE A 84 -3.72 -2.69 21.21
N GLN A 85 -2.59 -2.87 20.56
CA GLN A 85 -2.35 -3.94 19.60
C GLN A 85 -2.50 -5.33 20.26
N GLN A 86 -2.00 -5.50 21.47
CA GLN A 86 -2.13 -6.73 22.23
C GLN A 86 -3.60 -7.02 22.64
N LYS A 87 -4.40 -6.00 22.92
CA LYS A 87 -5.85 -6.18 23.17
C LYS A 87 -6.59 -6.70 21.93
N LEU A 88 -6.09 -6.41 20.73
CA LEU A 88 -6.60 -6.98 19.47
C LEU A 88 -6.07 -8.41 19.22
N GLY A 89 -5.28 -8.98 20.13
CA GLY A 89 -4.67 -10.31 19.96
C GLY A 89 -3.53 -10.35 18.94
N LEU A 90 -2.93 -9.19 18.61
CA LEU A 90 -1.82 -9.15 17.66
C LEU A 90 -0.51 -9.60 18.34
N PRO A 91 0.35 -10.39 17.67
CA PRO A 91 1.52 -11.06 18.27
C PRO A 91 2.77 -10.16 18.36
N LEU A 92 2.57 -8.90 18.77
CA LEU A 92 3.69 -7.99 18.96
C LEU A 92 4.23 -8.07 20.39
N GLN A 93 5.53 -7.83 20.52
CA GLN A 93 6.18 -7.82 21.83
C GLN A 93 7.27 -6.74 21.90
N TRP A 94 7.41 -6.16 23.10
CA TRP A 94 8.56 -5.32 23.40
C TRP A 94 9.81 -6.17 23.59
N ILE A 95 10.91 -5.76 22.95
CA ILE A 95 12.23 -6.35 23.12
C ILE A 95 13.23 -5.28 23.59
N SER A 96 14.20 -5.70 24.42
CA SER A 96 15.21 -4.80 24.97
C SER A 96 16.16 -4.25 23.88
N ALA A 97 16.84 -3.15 24.20
CA ALA A 97 17.88 -2.59 23.35
C ALA A 97 18.98 -3.62 22.99
N THR A 98 19.35 -4.49 23.94
CA THR A 98 20.34 -5.54 23.71
C THR A 98 19.81 -6.58 22.71
N GLU A 99 18.58 -7.06 22.87
CA GLU A 99 17.96 -8.00 21.93
C GLU A 99 17.76 -7.37 20.56
N THR A 100 17.34 -6.10 20.50
CA THR A 100 17.17 -5.37 19.25
C THR A 100 18.48 -5.30 18.46
N ARG A 101 19.59 -4.95 19.12
CA ARG A 101 20.92 -4.94 18.47
C ARG A 101 21.47 -6.32 18.14
N ARG A 102 21.07 -7.35 18.88
CA ARG A 102 21.45 -8.73 18.52
C ARG A 102 20.80 -9.15 17.19
N ARG A 103 19.56 -8.68 16.92
CA ARG A 103 18.85 -8.94 15.67
C ARG A 103 19.37 -8.07 14.53
N GLU A 104 19.68 -6.80 14.82
CA GLU A 104 20.16 -5.80 13.86
C GLU A 104 21.39 -5.09 14.42
N PRO A 105 22.61 -5.63 14.18
CA PRO A 105 23.85 -5.13 14.78
C PRO A 105 24.23 -3.71 14.34
N HIS A 106 23.75 -3.26 13.18
CA HIS A 106 24.07 -1.93 12.64
C HIS A 106 23.15 -0.81 13.14
N LEU A 107 22.17 -1.12 13.99
CA LEU A 107 21.37 -0.09 14.64
C LEU A 107 22.23 0.79 15.58
N ALA A 108 21.80 2.04 15.73
CA ALA A 108 22.46 3.04 16.56
C ALA A 108 22.74 2.51 17.98
N GLY A 109 23.90 2.87 18.53
CA GLY A 109 24.35 2.40 19.85
C GLY A 109 23.43 2.84 21.00
N LYS A 110 22.74 3.97 20.85
CA LYS A 110 21.76 4.50 21.83
C LYS A 110 20.36 4.28 21.29
N LEU A 111 19.66 3.26 21.79
CA LEU A 111 18.25 3.02 21.57
C LEU A 111 17.61 2.48 22.85
N ALA A 112 16.31 2.72 23.04
CA ALA A 112 15.58 2.27 24.22
C ALA A 112 15.09 0.82 24.08
N GLY A 113 14.88 0.34 22.87
CA GLY A 113 14.40 -0.98 22.53
C GLY A 113 13.56 -0.94 21.26
N ALA A 114 12.76 -1.97 21.03
CA ALA A 114 11.85 -2.02 19.89
C ALA A 114 10.59 -2.82 20.21
N VAL A 115 9.51 -2.57 19.48
CA VAL A 115 8.41 -3.51 19.32
C VAL A 115 8.76 -4.43 18.14
N PHE A 116 8.78 -5.72 18.37
CA PHE A 116 8.97 -6.74 17.34
C PHE A 116 7.63 -7.32 16.92
N SER A 117 7.37 -7.27 15.61
CA SER A 117 6.23 -7.89 14.97
C SER A 117 6.71 -9.07 14.12
N PRO A 118 6.55 -10.32 14.57
CA PRO A 118 7.06 -11.49 13.85
C PRO A 118 6.28 -11.82 12.59
N GLU A 119 5.03 -11.40 12.49
CA GLU A 119 4.16 -11.74 11.37
C GLU A 119 4.12 -10.65 10.30
N ASP A 120 4.61 -9.43 10.59
CA ASP A 120 4.73 -8.38 9.57
C ASP A 120 5.96 -8.65 8.70
N THR A 121 5.71 -8.79 7.41
CA THR A 121 6.66 -9.24 6.42
C THR A 121 6.85 -8.19 5.33
N GLN A 122 7.53 -8.53 4.24
CA GLN A 122 7.67 -7.66 3.07
C GLN A 122 7.72 -8.46 1.77
N VAL A 123 7.35 -7.79 0.68
CA VAL A 123 7.46 -8.30 -0.70
C VAL A 123 8.11 -7.23 -1.57
N ASP A 124 8.82 -7.60 -2.62
CA ASP A 124 9.24 -6.60 -3.62
C ASP A 124 8.01 -6.18 -4.45
N ASN A 125 7.49 -5.00 -4.15
CA ASN A 125 6.28 -4.45 -4.76
C ASN A 125 6.40 -4.24 -6.27
N ARG A 126 7.62 -4.00 -6.79
CA ARG A 126 7.86 -3.85 -8.23
C ARG A 126 7.83 -5.21 -8.93
N LYS A 127 8.43 -6.24 -8.32
CA LYS A 127 8.34 -7.62 -8.79
C LYS A 127 6.91 -8.15 -8.69
N LEU A 128 6.18 -7.82 -7.61
CA LEU A 128 4.76 -8.14 -7.48
C LEU A 128 3.95 -7.58 -8.65
N ALA A 129 4.10 -6.30 -8.96
CA ALA A 129 3.38 -5.67 -10.07
C ALA A 129 3.73 -6.30 -11.42
N ALA A 130 5.00 -6.64 -11.65
CA ALA A 130 5.46 -7.34 -12.85
C ALA A 130 4.87 -8.75 -12.93
N GLY A 131 4.91 -9.52 -11.83
CA GLY A 131 4.34 -10.86 -11.76
C GLY A 131 2.83 -10.87 -12.01
N LEU A 132 2.09 -9.95 -11.39
CA LEU A 132 0.64 -9.79 -11.62
C LEU A 132 0.32 -9.49 -13.08
N ARG A 133 1.09 -8.62 -13.72
CA ARG A 133 0.92 -8.32 -15.14
C ARG A 133 1.11 -9.57 -16.00
N VAL A 134 2.23 -10.28 -15.82
CA VAL A 134 2.54 -11.49 -16.60
C VAL A 134 1.47 -12.56 -16.39
N ALA A 135 1.07 -12.81 -15.14
CA ALA A 135 0.04 -13.81 -14.83
C ALA A 135 -1.33 -13.43 -15.42
N ALA A 136 -1.72 -12.15 -15.36
CA ALA A 136 -2.97 -11.68 -15.93
C ALA A 136 -3.00 -11.82 -17.46
N GLU A 137 -1.91 -11.46 -18.16
CA GLU A 137 -1.79 -11.63 -19.61
C GLU A 137 -1.81 -13.12 -20.01
N ALA A 138 -1.12 -13.97 -19.24
CA ALA A 138 -1.13 -15.44 -19.45
C ALA A 138 -2.54 -16.04 -19.24
N ALA A 139 -3.32 -15.47 -18.32
CA ALA A 139 -4.73 -15.84 -18.10
C ALA A 139 -5.70 -15.26 -19.16
N GLY A 140 -5.20 -14.54 -20.17
CA GLY A 140 -5.98 -13.99 -21.27
C GLY A 140 -6.50 -12.56 -21.05
N ALA A 141 -6.08 -11.86 -19.99
CA ALA A 141 -6.43 -10.46 -19.80
C ALA A 141 -5.76 -9.57 -20.86
N ILE A 142 -6.52 -8.65 -21.44
CA ILE A 142 -5.98 -7.64 -22.37
C ILE A 142 -5.63 -6.39 -21.56
N ILE A 143 -4.34 -6.07 -21.48
CA ILE A 143 -3.83 -4.89 -20.79
C ILE A 143 -3.44 -3.84 -21.84
N ARG A 144 -4.05 -2.65 -21.74
CA ARG A 144 -3.83 -1.52 -22.64
C ARG A 144 -3.19 -0.39 -21.85
N GLU A 145 -1.90 -0.25 -22.00
CA GLU A 145 -1.09 0.81 -21.38
C GLU A 145 -1.15 2.10 -22.21
N HIS A 146 -0.90 3.23 -21.57
CA HIS A 146 -0.92 4.57 -22.20
C HIS A 146 -2.26 4.91 -22.86
N GLN A 147 -3.35 4.31 -22.36
CA GLN A 147 -4.71 4.55 -22.81
C GLN A 147 -5.57 5.07 -21.65
N PRO A 148 -5.50 6.37 -21.34
CA PRO A 148 -6.22 6.93 -20.21
C PRO A 148 -7.73 6.89 -20.43
N VAL A 149 -8.44 6.34 -19.45
CA VAL A 149 -9.90 6.43 -19.37
C VAL A 149 -10.25 7.82 -18.90
N LYS A 150 -11.08 8.52 -19.69
CA LYS A 150 -11.61 9.85 -19.35
C LYS A 150 -12.92 9.75 -18.59
N THR A 151 -13.85 8.91 -19.08
CA THR A 151 -15.22 8.88 -18.62
C THR A 151 -15.69 7.44 -18.41
N ILE A 152 -16.45 7.18 -17.35
CA ILE A 152 -17.30 6.00 -17.22
C ILE A 152 -18.68 6.41 -17.75
N SER A 153 -19.16 5.73 -18.78
CA SER A 153 -20.47 5.99 -19.36
C SER A 153 -21.55 5.12 -18.72
N SER A 154 -22.74 5.70 -18.54
CA SER A 154 -23.89 5.01 -17.97
C SER A 154 -25.19 5.53 -18.55
N SER A 155 -26.19 4.67 -18.68
CA SER A 155 -27.55 5.03 -19.10
C SER A 155 -28.54 4.26 -18.24
N ALA A 156 -29.70 4.89 -17.97
CA ALA A 156 -30.77 4.30 -17.16
C ALA A 156 -30.33 3.68 -15.82
N GLY A 157 -29.31 4.29 -15.15
CA GLY A 157 -28.81 3.83 -13.86
C GLY A 157 -27.84 2.64 -13.92
N ARG A 158 -27.41 2.24 -15.12
CA ARG A 158 -26.46 1.15 -15.35
C ARG A 158 -25.26 1.63 -16.15
N VAL A 159 -24.07 1.09 -15.85
CA VAL A 159 -22.85 1.26 -16.67
C VAL A 159 -23.09 0.64 -18.06
N ASP A 160 -22.67 1.34 -19.11
CA ASP A 160 -22.67 0.84 -20.49
C ASP A 160 -21.27 0.85 -21.13
N GLY A 161 -20.26 1.33 -20.42
CA GLY A 161 -18.88 1.28 -20.87
C GLY A 161 -18.00 2.40 -20.34
N ILE A 162 -16.92 2.63 -21.10
CA ILE A 162 -15.94 3.70 -20.83
C ILE A 162 -15.64 4.48 -22.10
N VAL A 163 -15.18 5.72 -21.94
CA VAL A 163 -14.66 6.55 -23.01
C VAL A 163 -13.21 6.90 -22.72
N LEU A 164 -12.32 6.61 -23.65
CA LEU A 164 -10.90 6.94 -23.56
C LEU A 164 -10.68 8.44 -23.83
N ALA A 165 -9.49 8.94 -23.51
CA ALA A 165 -9.13 10.35 -23.72
C ALA A 165 -9.15 10.76 -25.21
N ASP A 166 -8.92 9.82 -26.13
CA ASP A 166 -8.99 10.03 -27.58
C ASP A 166 -10.43 9.99 -28.14
N GLY A 167 -11.42 9.76 -27.28
CA GLY A 167 -12.84 9.66 -27.66
C GLY A 167 -13.31 8.25 -28.03
N THR A 168 -12.42 7.25 -28.04
CA THR A 168 -12.77 5.84 -28.29
C THR A 168 -13.74 5.33 -27.23
N LYS A 169 -14.86 4.75 -27.63
CA LYS A 169 -15.85 4.15 -26.74
C LYS A 169 -15.63 2.64 -26.66
N ILE A 170 -15.63 2.12 -25.46
CA ILE A 170 -15.53 0.68 -25.17
C ILE A 170 -16.77 0.27 -24.38
N ALA A 171 -17.61 -0.58 -24.95
CA ALA A 171 -18.78 -1.11 -24.27
C ALA A 171 -18.37 -2.13 -23.19
N ALA A 172 -19.05 -2.06 -22.04
CA ALA A 172 -18.85 -3.00 -20.94
C ALA A 172 -20.07 -3.03 -20.03
N ASP A 173 -20.49 -4.22 -19.61
CA ASP A 173 -21.58 -4.40 -18.65
C ASP A 173 -21.13 -4.18 -17.19
N VAL A 174 -19.82 -4.34 -16.94
CA VAL A 174 -19.19 -4.14 -15.61
C VAL A 174 -17.91 -3.32 -15.78
N VAL A 175 -17.75 -2.30 -14.95
CA VAL A 175 -16.53 -1.49 -14.86
C VAL A 175 -16.00 -1.50 -13.43
N VAL A 176 -14.77 -1.99 -13.24
CA VAL A 176 -14.07 -1.90 -11.96
C VAL A 176 -13.21 -0.64 -11.96
N LEU A 177 -13.56 0.33 -11.11
CA LEU A 177 -12.79 1.56 -10.94
C LEU A 177 -11.65 1.34 -9.94
N ALA A 178 -10.45 1.07 -10.48
CA ALA A 178 -9.21 0.82 -9.75
C ALA A 178 -8.12 1.87 -10.04
N ALA A 179 -8.52 3.11 -10.35
CA ALA A 179 -7.61 4.17 -10.82
C ALA A 179 -6.77 4.84 -9.70
N GLY A 180 -6.68 4.23 -8.51
CA GLY A 180 -5.86 4.68 -7.40
C GLY A 180 -6.15 6.15 -7.04
N ALA A 181 -5.12 6.97 -6.89
CA ALA A 181 -5.26 8.39 -6.54
C ALA A 181 -6.06 9.22 -7.55
N TRP A 182 -6.23 8.72 -8.77
CA TRP A 182 -7.00 9.38 -9.85
C TRP A 182 -8.45 8.94 -9.93
N SER A 183 -8.92 8.04 -9.06
CA SER A 183 -10.30 7.51 -9.12
C SER A 183 -11.38 8.60 -9.08
N ARG A 184 -11.14 9.68 -8.34
CA ARG A 184 -12.06 10.82 -8.26
C ARG A 184 -12.08 11.68 -9.52
N THR A 185 -11.05 11.63 -10.36
CA THR A 185 -10.93 12.49 -11.56
C THR A 185 -11.60 11.89 -12.79
N ILE A 186 -12.00 10.61 -12.74
CA ILE A 186 -12.74 9.98 -13.83
C ILE A 186 -14.12 10.65 -13.94
N GLU A 187 -14.45 11.13 -15.14
CA GLU A 187 -15.69 11.82 -15.47
C GLU A 187 -16.86 10.85 -15.66
N GLY A 188 -18.06 11.38 -15.85
CA GLY A 188 -19.28 10.60 -16.15
C GLY A 188 -20.04 10.12 -14.90
N LEU A 189 -19.42 10.19 -13.72
CA LEU A 189 -20.10 9.91 -12.45
C LEU A 189 -20.59 11.21 -11.82
N ALA A 190 -21.83 11.23 -11.34
CA ALA A 190 -22.33 12.32 -10.51
C ALA A 190 -21.47 12.47 -9.25
N THR A 191 -21.44 13.65 -8.65
CA THR A 191 -20.52 13.97 -7.55
C THR A 191 -20.64 12.99 -6.37
N GLU A 192 -21.85 12.57 -6.06
CA GLU A 192 -22.19 11.61 -5.00
C GLU A 192 -21.70 10.18 -5.27
N PHE A 193 -21.40 9.85 -6.52
CA PHE A 193 -20.87 8.53 -6.93
C PHE A 193 -19.36 8.53 -7.12
N ARG A 194 -18.72 9.70 -7.04
CA ARG A 194 -17.27 9.79 -7.15
C ARG A 194 -16.62 9.38 -5.83
N PRO A 195 -15.71 8.39 -5.84
CA PRO A 195 -15.05 7.97 -4.61
C PRO A 195 -14.25 9.15 -4.04
N PRO A 196 -14.39 9.46 -2.73
CA PRO A 196 -13.69 10.59 -2.09
C PRO A 196 -12.22 10.28 -1.86
N VAL A 197 -11.49 10.04 -2.94
CA VAL A 197 -10.06 9.71 -2.94
C VAL A 197 -9.26 10.94 -3.33
N ARG A 198 -8.15 11.18 -2.63
CA ARG A 198 -7.18 12.24 -2.90
C ARG A 198 -5.76 11.71 -2.98
N PRO A 199 -4.86 12.35 -3.72
CA PRO A 199 -3.45 11.98 -3.76
C PRO A 199 -2.75 12.44 -2.46
N ILE A 200 -2.13 11.50 -1.75
CA ILE A 200 -1.22 11.79 -0.64
C ILE A 200 0.19 11.54 -1.15
N LYS A 201 0.91 12.62 -1.41
CA LYS A 201 2.28 12.57 -1.93
C LYS A 201 3.23 11.96 -0.90
N GLY A 202 4.14 11.12 -1.35
CA GLY A 202 5.25 10.59 -0.58
C GLY A 202 6.54 10.59 -1.40
N GLN A 203 7.59 11.18 -0.83
CA GLN A 203 8.94 11.10 -1.38
C GLN A 203 9.65 9.90 -0.75
N MET A 204 10.45 9.22 -1.53
CA MET A 204 11.22 8.05 -1.14
C MET A 204 12.58 8.04 -1.82
N LEU A 205 13.51 7.30 -1.24
CA LEU A 205 14.79 7.00 -1.85
C LEU A 205 15.21 5.55 -1.63
N ALA A 206 16.13 5.07 -2.44
CA ALA A 206 16.85 3.83 -2.24
C ALA A 206 18.34 4.11 -2.09
N LEU A 207 18.96 3.44 -1.13
CA LEU A 207 20.40 3.38 -0.96
C LEU A 207 20.90 2.01 -1.43
N ARG A 208 22.17 1.91 -1.81
CA ARG A 208 22.79 0.67 -2.28
C ARG A 208 23.66 0.05 -1.22
N MET A 209 23.21 -1.07 -0.63
CA MET A 209 24.00 -1.94 0.25
C MET A 209 24.76 -3.00 -0.58
N ASP A 210 25.77 -3.60 0.00
CA ASP A 210 26.31 -4.88 -0.47
C ASP A 210 25.30 -6.00 -0.17
N PRO A 211 24.77 -6.73 -1.16
CA PRO A 211 23.87 -7.85 -0.93
C PRO A 211 24.47 -8.99 -0.10
N ALA A 212 25.81 -9.15 -0.14
CA ALA A 212 26.52 -10.17 0.65
C ALA A 212 26.73 -9.76 2.12
N ALA A 213 26.62 -8.47 2.43
CA ALA A 213 26.79 -7.92 3.77
C ALA A 213 25.76 -6.81 4.05
N PRO A 214 24.45 -7.13 4.06
CA PRO A 214 23.42 -6.12 4.21
C PRO A 214 23.45 -5.49 5.61
N LEU A 215 23.21 -4.18 5.69
CA LEU A 215 23.14 -3.47 6.98
C LEU A 215 21.91 -3.85 7.80
N LEU A 216 20.82 -4.26 7.14
CA LEU A 216 19.57 -4.65 7.79
C LEU A 216 19.05 -5.94 7.15
N THR A 217 18.40 -6.75 7.99
CA THR A 217 17.66 -7.95 7.58
C THR A 217 16.14 -7.75 7.73
N HIS A 218 15.72 -7.18 8.86
CA HIS A 218 14.32 -6.88 9.12
C HIS A 218 13.90 -5.56 8.48
N VAL A 219 12.60 -5.39 8.29
CA VAL A 219 12.03 -4.05 8.12
C VAL A 219 12.21 -3.30 9.44
N VAL A 220 12.72 -2.07 9.36
CA VAL A 220 12.93 -1.21 10.53
C VAL A 220 12.08 0.04 10.39
N TRP A 221 11.16 0.25 11.32
CA TRP A 221 10.46 1.51 11.51
C TRP A 221 11.16 2.34 12.57
N ALA A 222 11.39 3.59 12.26
CA ALA A 222 12.01 4.56 13.15
C ALA A 222 11.16 5.85 13.20
N PRO A 223 11.37 6.73 14.17
CA PRO A 223 10.75 8.05 14.14
C PRO A 223 11.11 8.80 12.85
N GLY A 224 10.09 9.05 12.02
CA GLY A 224 10.22 9.82 10.78
C GLY A 224 10.55 9.03 9.51
N ALA A 225 10.91 7.76 9.59
CA ALA A 225 11.13 6.92 8.41
C ALA A 225 10.99 5.43 8.69
N TYR A 226 10.82 4.67 7.62
CA TYR A 226 11.02 3.22 7.60
C TYR A 226 12.15 2.86 6.65
N LEU A 227 12.88 1.78 6.98
CA LEU A 227 13.97 1.23 6.18
C LEU A 227 13.59 -0.21 5.79
N VAL A 228 13.58 -0.50 4.49
CA VAL A 228 13.14 -1.79 3.96
C VAL A 228 14.25 -2.40 3.12
N PRO A 229 15.00 -3.40 3.66
CA PRO A 229 16.09 -4.04 2.93
C PRO A 229 15.56 -5.00 1.87
N ARG A 230 16.18 -5.00 0.70
CA ARG A 230 15.90 -5.91 -0.42
C ARG A 230 17.05 -6.89 -0.63
N LEU A 231 16.76 -8.07 -1.17
CA LEU A 231 17.75 -9.09 -1.46
C LEU A 231 18.77 -8.66 -2.54
N ASP A 232 18.39 -7.74 -3.41
CA ASP A 232 19.25 -7.20 -4.46
C ASP A 232 20.19 -6.07 -3.98
N GLY A 233 20.22 -5.80 -2.68
CA GLY A 233 21.04 -4.77 -2.05
C GLY A 233 20.40 -3.38 -1.98
N ARG A 234 19.20 -3.16 -2.49
CA ARG A 234 18.49 -1.89 -2.25
C ARG A 234 18.05 -1.80 -0.79
N LEU A 235 18.27 -0.66 -0.18
CA LEU A 235 17.68 -0.26 1.09
C LEU A 235 16.70 0.89 0.82
N LEU A 236 15.42 0.60 0.84
CA LEU A 236 14.40 1.63 0.63
C LEU A 236 14.23 2.44 1.90
N VAL A 237 14.22 3.76 1.76
CA VAL A 237 13.97 4.71 2.86
C VAL A 237 12.73 5.54 2.51
N GLY A 238 11.74 5.50 3.36
CA GLY A 238 10.46 6.18 3.15
C GLY A 238 9.78 6.56 4.46
N ALA A 239 8.79 7.34 4.41
CA ALA A 239 8.37 8.18 3.31
C ALA A 239 7.80 9.47 3.87
N THR A 240 7.88 10.55 3.12
CA THR A 240 7.14 11.76 3.48
C THR A 240 5.63 11.55 3.33
N VAL A 241 4.85 12.39 3.98
CA VAL A 241 3.38 12.44 3.86
C VAL A 241 2.98 13.89 3.62
N GLU A 242 2.51 14.19 2.42
CA GLU A 242 2.30 15.57 1.98
C GLU A 242 0.98 15.73 1.23
N GLU A 243 0.19 16.75 1.60
CA GLU A 243 -1.03 17.16 0.91
C GLU A 243 -0.69 18.19 -0.18
N LYS A 244 -0.12 17.74 -1.29
CA LYS A 244 0.33 18.61 -2.42
C LYS A 244 -0.29 18.24 -3.76
N GLY A 245 -1.49 17.67 -3.74
CA GLY A 245 -2.15 17.22 -4.96
C GLY A 245 -1.27 16.25 -5.75
N TYR A 246 -1.24 16.41 -7.07
CA TYR A 246 -0.47 15.54 -7.96
C TYR A 246 0.96 16.04 -8.22
N ASP A 247 1.52 16.87 -7.33
CA ASP A 247 2.91 17.31 -7.46
C ASP A 247 3.88 16.12 -7.41
N THR A 248 4.77 16.04 -8.40
CA THR A 248 5.77 14.97 -8.56
C THR A 248 7.19 15.42 -8.25
N SER A 249 7.36 16.65 -7.78
CA SER A 249 8.69 17.19 -7.49
C SER A 249 9.31 16.52 -6.25
N LEU A 250 10.59 16.20 -6.32
CA LEU A 250 11.42 15.91 -5.14
C LEU A 250 11.87 17.23 -4.54
N THR A 251 11.86 17.30 -3.21
CA THR A 251 12.32 18.51 -2.50
C THR A 251 13.54 18.19 -1.64
N ALA A 252 14.48 19.13 -1.57
CA ALA A 252 15.66 18.98 -0.72
C ALA A 252 15.29 18.72 0.75
N GLY A 253 14.25 19.40 1.27
CA GLY A 253 13.78 19.18 2.63
C GLY A 253 13.19 17.78 2.86
N GLY A 254 12.40 17.27 1.91
CA GLY A 254 11.85 15.92 2.00
C GLY A 254 12.92 14.84 2.03
N ILE A 255 13.91 14.92 1.11
CA ILE A 255 15.02 13.97 1.05
C ILE A 255 15.92 14.09 2.28
N LEU A 256 16.24 15.32 2.72
CA LEU A 256 17.04 15.54 3.92
C LEU A 256 16.38 14.92 5.16
N THR A 257 15.07 15.11 5.35
CA THR A 257 14.33 14.54 6.48
C THR A 257 14.41 13.02 6.51
N LEU A 258 14.29 12.37 5.35
CA LEU A 258 14.38 10.90 5.24
C LEU A 258 15.81 10.40 5.52
N LEU A 259 16.82 11.05 4.96
CA LEU A 259 18.23 10.71 5.20
C LEU A 259 18.62 10.89 6.67
N GLU A 260 18.21 12.00 7.29
CA GLU A 260 18.45 12.24 8.72
C GLU A 260 17.78 11.19 9.60
N ALA A 261 16.51 10.84 9.32
CA ALA A 261 15.80 9.81 10.06
C ALA A 261 16.45 8.42 9.91
N ALA A 262 16.88 8.07 8.71
CA ALA A 262 17.61 6.83 8.45
C ALA A 262 18.98 6.80 9.17
N TRP A 263 19.72 7.88 9.09
CA TRP A 263 21.03 8.01 9.75
C TRP A 263 20.93 7.91 11.27
N ARG A 264 19.92 8.50 11.87
CA ARG A 264 19.70 8.43 13.33
C ARG A 264 19.49 7.00 13.83
N VAL A 265 18.91 6.11 13.02
CA VAL A 265 18.62 4.72 13.42
C VAL A 265 19.68 3.75 12.93
N VAL A 266 20.27 3.98 11.75
CA VAL A 266 21.37 3.18 11.16
C VAL A 266 22.48 4.13 10.69
N PRO A 267 23.42 4.54 11.56
CA PRO A 267 24.41 5.54 11.19
C PRO A 267 25.24 5.19 9.94
N ALA A 268 25.49 3.91 9.71
CA ALA A 268 26.26 3.43 8.56
C ALA A 268 25.62 3.73 7.19
N VAL A 269 24.36 4.21 7.14
CA VAL A 269 23.74 4.61 5.86
C VAL A 269 24.42 5.82 5.22
N GLU A 270 25.17 6.62 5.99
CA GLU A 270 25.91 7.79 5.48
C GLU A 270 26.96 7.43 4.42
N GLU A 271 27.47 6.19 4.46
CA GLU A 271 28.47 5.69 3.52
C GLU A 271 27.84 5.01 2.28
N LEU A 272 26.50 4.84 2.25
CA LEU A 272 25.83 4.16 1.14
C LEU A 272 25.57 5.10 -0.03
N PRO A 273 25.85 4.69 -1.27
CA PRO A 273 25.44 5.44 -2.45
C PRO A 273 23.91 5.59 -2.54
N ILE A 274 23.43 6.76 -2.96
CA ILE A 274 22.04 6.93 -3.37
C ILE A 274 21.85 6.25 -4.72
N ASP A 275 20.92 5.30 -4.78
CA ASP A 275 20.62 4.51 -5.96
C ASP A 275 19.48 5.16 -6.80
N GLU A 276 18.41 5.56 -6.14
CA GLU A 276 17.23 6.13 -6.78
C GLU A 276 16.46 7.05 -5.79
N MET A 277 15.78 8.05 -6.33
CA MET A 277 14.82 8.87 -5.59
C MET A 277 13.53 9.01 -6.42
N TRP A 278 12.36 8.89 -5.78
CA TRP A 278 11.07 8.96 -6.49
C TRP A 278 9.96 9.54 -5.64
N VAL A 279 8.83 9.82 -6.31
CA VAL A 279 7.59 10.29 -5.69
C VAL A 279 6.46 9.33 -6.04
N GLY A 280 5.58 9.08 -5.09
CA GLY A 280 4.33 8.38 -5.29
C GLY A 280 3.14 9.13 -4.70
N HIS A 281 1.93 8.76 -5.14
CA HIS A 281 0.69 9.32 -4.65
C HIS A 281 -0.17 8.19 -4.09
N ARG A 282 -0.21 8.10 -2.75
CA ARG A 282 -1.12 7.15 -2.09
C ARG A 282 -2.56 7.56 -2.35
N PRO A 283 -3.45 6.62 -2.69
CA PRO A 283 -4.87 6.91 -2.85
C PRO A 283 -5.54 7.01 -1.48
N GLY A 284 -5.46 8.17 -0.82
CA GLY A 284 -6.09 8.41 0.48
C GLY A 284 -7.59 8.62 0.32
N SER A 285 -8.43 7.86 1.01
CA SER A 285 -9.86 8.12 1.20
C SER A 285 -10.06 9.12 2.35
N ARG A 286 -11.30 9.41 2.74
CA ARG A 286 -11.55 10.33 3.86
C ARG A 286 -11.12 9.76 5.21
N ASP A 287 -11.25 8.46 5.38
CA ASP A 287 -10.93 7.70 6.58
C ASP A 287 -9.68 6.82 6.40
N ASP A 288 -8.95 7.04 5.30
CA ASP A 288 -7.76 6.31 4.88
C ASP A 288 -7.94 4.78 4.76
N ALA A 289 -9.18 4.29 4.81
CA ALA A 289 -9.55 2.90 4.56
C ALA A 289 -9.95 2.70 3.07
N PRO A 290 -9.79 1.49 2.51
CA PRO A 290 -10.11 1.22 1.10
C PRO A 290 -11.59 1.43 0.80
N ILE A 291 -11.91 1.65 -0.48
CA ILE A 291 -13.28 1.70 -1.00
C ILE A 291 -13.45 0.48 -1.90
N LEU A 292 -14.21 -0.50 -1.41
CA LEU A 292 -14.37 -1.81 -2.03
C LEU A 292 -15.85 -2.17 -2.16
N GLY A 293 -16.22 -2.76 -3.29
CA GLY A 293 -17.55 -3.29 -3.49
C GLY A 293 -18.36 -2.58 -4.58
N ALA A 294 -19.65 -2.94 -4.68
CA ALA A 294 -20.55 -2.40 -5.66
C ALA A 294 -20.74 -0.88 -5.49
N GLY A 295 -20.86 -0.19 -6.61
CA GLY A 295 -21.22 1.21 -6.66
C GLY A 295 -22.73 1.42 -6.56
N LEU A 296 -23.13 2.71 -6.57
CA LEU A 296 -24.54 3.12 -6.59
C LEU A 296 -25.15 3.11 -8.01
N ILE A 297 -24.32 2.81 -9.02
CA ILE A 297 -24.73 2.59 -10.42
C ILE A 297 -24.53 1.10 -10.69
N ASP A 298 -25.54 0.44 -11.23
CA ASP A 298 -25.47 -0.98 -11.56
C ASP A 298 -24.30 -1.26 -12.53
N GLY A 299 -23.53 -2.30 -12.28
CA GLY A 299 -22.33 -2.64 -13.04
C GLY A 299 -21.06 -1.81 -12.69
N LEU A 300 -21.15 -0.82 -11.79
CA LEU A 300 -19.96 -0.11 -11.29
C LEU A 300 -19.44 -0.75 -10.00
N ILE A 301 -18.15 -1.09 -9.97
CA ILE A 301 -17.48 -1.66 -8.80
C ILE A 301 -16.28 -0.79 -8.45
N TYR A 302 -16.08 -0.53 -7.16
CA TYR A 302 -14.91 0.21 -6.67
C TYR A 302 -13.87 -0.75 -6.08
N ALA A 303 -12.61 -0.54 -6.46
CA ALA A 303 -11.43 -1.18 -5.88
C ALA A 303 -10.31 -0.12 -5.76
N THR A 304 -10.47 0.83 -4.86
CA THR A 304 -9.60 2.02 -4.77
C THR A 304 -9.46 2.51 -3.32
N GLY A 305 -8.72 3.59 -3.11
CA GLY A 305 -8.65 4.24 -1.79
C GLY A 305 -7.79 3.48 -0.75
N HIS A 306 -6.95 2.54 -1.16
CA HIS A 306 -6.19 1.66 -0.26
C HIS A 306 -5.12 2.37 0.58
N HIS A 307 -4.88 3.66 0.36
CA HIS A 307 -3.90 4.49 1.06
C HIS A 307 -2.54 3.76 1.20
N ARG A 308 -2.07 3.47 2.44
CA ARG A 308 -0.81 2.79 2.73
C ARG A 308 -0.90 1.25 2.59
N ASN A 309 -2.10 0.68 2.57
CA ASN A 309 -2.33 -0.76 2.68
C ASN A 309 -2.49 -1.49 1.33
N GLY A 310 -2.29 -0.82 0.19
CA GLY A 310 -2.58 -1.39 -1.13
C GLY A 310 -1.82 -2.68 -1.45
N ILE A 311 -0.55 -2.77 -1.06
CA ILE A 311 0.25 -4.00 -1.26
C ILE A 311 -0.23 -5.11 -0.30
N LEU A 312 -0.38 -4.80 0.99
CA LEU A 312 -0.90 -5.75 1.97
C LEU A 312 -2.24 -6.35 1.54
N LEU A 313 -3.17 -5.51 1.08
CA LEU A 313 -4.55 -5.89 0.75
C LEU A 313 -4.71 -6.51 -0.64
N THR A 314 -3.63 -6.72 -1.42
CA THR A 314 -3.70 -7.25 -2.78
C THR A 314 -4.49 -8.56 -2.86
N PRO A 315 -4.18 -9.63 -2.08
CA PRO A 315 -4.89 -10.90 -2.23
C PRO A 315 -6.38 -10.80 -1.91
N ILE A 316 -6.73 -10.24 -0.76
CA ILE A 316 -8.14 -10.18 -0.33
C ILE A 316 -8.98 -9.26 -1.22
N THR A 317 -8.40 -8.15 -1.73
CA THR A 317 -9.09 -7.28 -2.67
C THR A 317 -9.36 -8.03 -3.98
N ALA A 318 -8.37 -8.75 -4.51
CA ALA A 318 -8.53 -9.51 -5.75
C ALA A 318 -9.64 -10.57 -5.63
N ASP A 319 -9.59 -11.39 -4.58
CA ASP A 319 -10.59 -12.43 -4.32
C ASP A 319 -12.00 -11.85 -4.18
N ALA A 320 -12.17 -10.83 -3.33
CA ALA A 320 -13.47 -10.23 -3.03
C ALA A 320 -14.08 -9.52 -4.24
N ILE A 321 -13.28 -8.84 -5.05
CA ILE A 321 -13.76 -8.15 -6.26
C ILE A 321 -14.05 -9.18 -7.37
N ALA A 322 -13.22 -10.21 -7.54
CA ALA A 322 -13.49 -11.27 -8.50
C ALA A 322 -14.82 -12.00 -8.16
N GLN A 323 -15.03 -12.37 -6.90
CA GLN A 323 -16.28 -12.97 -6.44
C GLN A 323 -17.48 -12.05 -6.72
N LEU A 324 -17.37 -10.77 -6.42
CA LEU A 324 -18.44 -9.80 -6.68
C LEU A 324 -18.77 -9.69 -8.17
N VAL A 325 -17.75 -9.70 -9.06
CA VAL A 325 -17.96 -9.63 -10.52
C VAL A 325 -18.61 -10.91 -11.04
N LEU A 326 -18.20 -12.08 -10.56
CA LEU A 326 -18.63 -13.39 -11.08
C LEU A 326 -19.98 -13.82 -10.50
N ASP A 327 -20.17 -13.65 -9.19
CA ASP A 327 -21.30 -14.20 -8.44
C ASP A 327 -22.32 -13.15 -8.03
N GLY A 328 -21.98 -11.85 -8.17
CA GLY A 328 -22.80 -10.73 -7.68
C GLY A 328 -22.86 -10.63 -6.14
N ALA A 329 -22.08 -11.43 -5.42
CA ALA A 329 -22.10 -11.52 -3.96
C ALA A 329 -20.89 -10.80 -3.35
N ALA A 330 -21.14 -9.84 -2.46
CA ALA A 330 -20.08 -9.14 -1.73
C ALA A 330 -19.55 -10.00 -0.57
N ASP A 331 -18.23 -10.23 -0.52
CA ASP A 331 -17.57 -10.85 0.62
C ASP A 331 -17.88 -10.04 1.91
N PRO A 332 -18.30 -10.68 3.00
CA PRO A 332 -18.54 -10.01 4.27
C PRO A 332 -17.35 -9.17 4.77
N ALA A 333 -16.11 -9.57 4.47
CA ALA A 333 -14.90 -8.87 4.88
C ALA A 333 -14.77 -7.46 4.29
N ILE A 334 -15.32 -7.21 3.08
CA ILE A 334 -15.25 -5.90 2.43
C ILE A 334 -16.46 -5.02 2.67
N ARG A 335 -17.54 -5.52 3.28
CA ARG A 335 -18.76 -4.74 3.54
C ARG A 335 -18.53 -3.44 4.32
N PRO A 336 -17.67 -3.39 5.36
CA PRO A 336 -17.37 -2.14 6.07
C PRO A 336 -16.74 -1.06 5.18
N PHE A 337 -16.20 -1.46 4.03
CA PHE A 337 -15.45 -0.61 3.10
C PHE A 337 -16.27 -0.19 1.88
N SER A 338 -17.59 -0.41 1.88
CA SER A 338 -18.50 0.11 0.86
C SER A 338 -18.42 1.63 0.75
N ILE A 339 -18.60 2.16 -0.46
CA ILE A 339 -18.70 3.61 -0.69
C ILE A 339 -19.87 4.24 0.07
N GLU A 340 -20.91 3.46 0.39
CA GLU A 340 -22.09 3.91 1.13
C GLU A 340 -21.79 4.44 2.53
N ARG A 341 -20.63 4.04 3.13
CA ARG A 341 -20.20 4.58 4.43
C ARG A 341 -19.95 6.10 4.42
N PHE A 342 -19.79 6.67 3.23
CA PHE A 342 -19.71 8.12 3.03
C PHE A 342 -21.05 8.78 2.71
N GLY A 343 -22.14 8.03 2.75
CA GLY A 343 -23.48 8.45 2.28
C GLY A 343 -24.21 9.52 3.09
N SER A 344 -23.67 9.94 4.24
CA SER A 344 -24.15 11.14 4.94
C SER A 344 -23.78 12.47 4.25
N LEU A 345 -23.20 12.39 3.05
CA LEU A 345 -22.93 13.54 2.18
C LEU A 345 -24.21 14.19 1.62
N ARG A 346 -25.36 13.50 1.66
CA ARG A 346 -26.66 14.09 1.30
C ARG A 346 -27.17 15.12 2.31
N ALA A 347 -26.78 14.99 3.59
CA ALA A 347 -27.29 15.85 4.67
C ALA A 347 -26.47 17.11 4.95
N ALA A 348 -25.31 17.29 4.34
CA ALA A 348 -24.43 18.45 4.57
C ALA A 348 -24.41 19.44 3.37
N ALA A 349 -25.19 19.18 2.34
CA ALA A 349 -25.32 20.03 1.14
C ALA A 349 -26.72 20.69 1.02
N GLU A 350 -27.62 20.44 1.98
CA GLU A 350 -28.85 21.18 2.21
C GLU A 350 -28.67 22.16 3.39
#